data_1025a892f5f79a3691a1728522fb26bc
#
_entry.id   1025a892f5f79a3691a1728522fb26bc
#
_cell.length_a   1.000
_cell.length_b   1.000
_cell.length_c   1.000
_cell.angle_alpha   90.00
_cell.angle_beta   90.00
_cell.angle_gamma   90.00
#
_symmetry.space_group_name_H-M   'P 1'
#
loop_
_entity.id
_entity.type
_entity.pdbx_description
1 polymer ?
#
loop_
_entity_poly.entity_id
_entity_poly.type
_entity_poly.pdbx_seq_one_letter_code
_entity_poly.pdbx_strand_id
1 'polypeptide(L)'
;MAEMPFVSSLVQEDLPVWQQCLDTEFLRRMEDGTLDEACFKGYIVEDSLYLREYAKVFAWGMTKARTMETLRNYYSLLGFVQESEDVTRLHYLEQFGLSEADLQALPLRPENRAYVDCMINAAKNGEGEAECIMACLPCMLSYGWIFQKMLDRSPAVRDTLYGPLVQDYAGPGYADACRAWAAYAEKVCTGLSPERAARCRAIFHDCSGHELHFWEMSAKPRTDL
;
A
#
# COMPACT_ATOMS: atom_id res chain seq x y z
N MET A 1 3.11 23.50 7.91
CA MET A 1 2.35 22.40 7.27
C MET A 1 0.88 22.65 7.56
N ALA A 2 0.00 22.45 6.58
CA ALA A 2 -1.43 22.51 6.86
C ALA A 2 -1.79 21.45 7.91
N GLU A 3 -2.67 21.80 8.85
CA GLU A 3 -3.18 20.83 9.81
C GLU A 3 -4.04 19.79 9.09
N MET A 4 -3.84 18.53 9.40
CA MET A 4 -4.58 17.39 8.84
C MET A 4 -5.22 16.59 9.97
N PRO A 5 -6.19 17.17 10.71
CA PRO A 5 -6.71 16.58 11.94
C PRO A 5 -7.43 15.24 11.69
N PHE A 6 -8.17 15.10 10.58
CA PHE A 6 -8.87 13.87 10.25
C PHE A 6 -7.90 12.73 9.97
N VAL A 7 -6.96 12.92 9.03
CA VAL A 7 -5.96 11.91 8.67
C VAL A 7 -5.03 11.61 9.85
N SER A 8 -4.60 12.64 10.59
CA SER A 8 -3.74 12.43 11.77
C SER A 8 -4.41 11.58 12.84
N SER A 9 -5.73 11.75 13.05
CA SER A 9 -6.47 10.90 14.00
C SER A 9 -6.51 9.44 13.54
N LEU A 10 -6.74 9.19 12.24
CA LEU A 10 -6.73 7.84 11.67
C LEU A 10 -5.38 7.16 11.86
N VAL A 11 -4.30 7.86 11.53
CA VAL A 11 -2.94 7.35 11.72
C VAL A 11 -2.68 7.00 13.18
N GLN A 12 -3.07 7.87 14.13
CA GLN A 12 -2.89 7.60 15.56
C GLN A 12 -3.68 6.38 16.03
N GLU A 13 -4.91 6.22 15.54
CA GLU A 13 -5.76 5.09 15.87
C GLU A 13 -5.19 3.76 15.34
N ASP A 14 -4.53 3.78 14.17
CA ASP A 14 -3.99 2.59 13.50
C ASP A 14 -2.50 2.32 13.76
N LEU A 15 -1.77 3.22 14.42
CA LEU A 15 -0.37 2.95 14.80
C LEU A 15 -0.16 1.61 15.50
N PRO A 16 -1.04 1.12 16.40
CA PRO A 16 -0.90 -0.20 16.99
C PRO A 16 -0.94 -1.35 15.96
N VAL A 17 -1.75 -1.23 14.91
CA VAL A 17 -1.82 -2.21 13.82
C VAL A 17 -0.55 -2.15 12.97
N TRP A 18 -0.07 -0.97 12.63
CA TRP A 18 1.18 -0.80 11.88
C TRP A 18 2.40 -1.29 12.67
N GLN A 19 2.38 -1.14 14.00
CA GLN A 19 3.40 -1.75 14.84
C GLN A 19 3.33 -3.29 14.79
N GLN A 20 2.14 -3.89 14.78
CA GLN A 20 1.98 -5.33 14.60
C GLN A 20 2.50 -5.76 13.21
N CYS A 21 2.24 -4.97 12.15
CA CYS A 21 2.83 -5.23 10.83
C CYS A 21 4.36 -5.31 10.92
N LEU A 22 5.00 -4.29 11.52
CA LEU A 22 6.46 -4.23 11.67
C LEU A 22 7.01 -5.39 12.51
N ASP A 23 6.22 -5.93 13.43
CA ASP A 23 6.58 -7.04 14.30
C ASP A 23 6.27 -8.43 13.69
N THR A 24 5.73 -8.51 12.46
CA THR A 24 5.53 -9.77 11.75
C THR A 24 6.85 -10.49 11.47
N GLU A 25 6.79 -11.82 11.35
CA GLU A 25 7.98 -12.62 11.06
C GLU A 25 8.65 -12.17 9.75
N PHE A 26 7.85 -11.85 8.72
CA PHE A 26 8.37 -11.39 7.43
C PHE A 26 9.22 -10.13 7.56
N LEU A 27 8.68 -9.06 8.16
CA LEU A 27 9.38 -7.78 8.28
C LEU A 27 10.54 -7.83 9.26
N ARG A 28 10.44 -8.58 10.37
CA ARG A 28 11.57 -8.78 11.30
C ARG A 28 12.74 -9.50 10.63
N ARG A 29 12.47 -10.57 9.87
CA ARG A 29 13.51 -11.31 9.16
C ARG A 29 14.07 -10.53 7.97
N MET A 30 13.29 -9.65 7.37
CA MET A 30 13.79 -8.68 6.40
C MET A 30 14.75 -7.69 7.07
N GLU A 31 14.36 -7.13 8.23
CA GLU A 31 15.16 -6.17 8.99
C GLU A 31 16.52 -6.73 9.43
N ASP A 32 16.56 -7.99 9.87
CA ASP A 32 17.80 -8.65 10.32
C ASP A 32 18.55 -9.38 9.18
N GLY A 33 18.05 -9.34 7.96
CA GLY A 33 18.66 -9.94 6.77
C GLY A 33 18.53 -11.48 6.68
N THR A 34 17.68 -12.10 7.52
CA THR A 34 17.48 -13.56 7.57
C THR A 34 16.22 -14.05 6.84
N LEU A 35 15.49 -13.17 6.18
CA LEU A 35 14.29 -13.55 5.42
C LEU A 35 14.67 -14.52 4.30
N ASP A 36 13.91 -15.59 4.16
CA ASP A 36 14.06 -16.54 3.08
C ASP A 36 13.76 -15.89 1.72
N GLU A 37 14.64 -16.06 0.75
CA GLU A 37 14.49 -15.52 -0.60
C GLU A 37 13.19 -16.01 -1.26
N ALA A 38 12.76 -17.25 -0.99
CA ALA A 38 11.49 -17.76 -1.51
C ALA A 38 10.27 -17.05 -0.92
N CYS A 39 10.36 -16.59 0.33
CA CYS A 39 9.31 -15.75 0.93
C CYS A 39 9.31 -14.36 0.28
N PHE A 40 10.48 -13.76 0.07
CA PHE A 40 10.60 -12.46 -0.58
C PHE A 40 10.14 -12.51 -2.04
N LYS A 41 10.52 -13.54 -2.80
CA LYS A 41 10.00 -13.79 -4.14
C LYS A 41 8.47 -13.89 -4.15
N GLY A 42 7.91 -14.64 -3.20
CA GLY A 42 6.46 -14.77 -3.03
C GLY A 42 5.78 -13.42 -2.73
N TYR A 43 6.40 -12.57 -1.89
CA TYR A 43 5.94 -11.21 -1.61
C TYR A 43 5.94 -10.35 -2.89
N ILE A 44 7.01 -10.32 -3.67
CA ILE A 44 7.09 -9.52 -4.91
C ILE A 44 6.01 -9.93 -5.92
N VAL A 45 5.69 -11.23 -6.01
CA VAL A 45 4.59 -11.73 -6.85
C VAL A 45 3.24 -11.26 -6.32
N GLU A 46 2.98 -11.41 -5.01
CA GLU A 46 1.71 -10.97 -4.41
C GLU A 46 1.52 -9.47 -4.51
N ASP A 47 2.58 -8.69 -4.30
CA ASP A 47 2.59 -7.24 -4.45
C ASP A 47 2.26 -6.82 -5.88
N SER A 48 2.85 -7.50 -6.87
CA SER A 48 2.56 -7.26 -8.29
C SER A 48 1.09 -7.53 -8.64
N LEU A 49 0.54 -8.61 -8.11
CA LEU A 49 -0.87 -8.95 -8.29
C LEU A 49 -1.79 -7.96 -7.56
N TYR A 50 -1.40 -7.51 -6.38
CA TYR A 50 -2.07 -6.48 -5.59
C TYR A 50 -2.11 -5.15 -6.35
N LEU A 51 -0.97 -4.65 -6.84
CA LEU A 51 -0.87 -3.37 -7.53
C LEU A 51 -1.77 -3.32 -8.78
N ARG A 52 -1.90 -4.42 -9.50
CA ARG A 52 -2.84 -4.54 -10.63
C ARG A 52 -4.29 -4.30 -10.20
N GLU A 53 -4.70 -4.83 -9.05
CA GLU A 53 -6.05 -4.64 -8.53
C GLU A 53 -6.19 -3.25 -7.85
N TYR A 54 -5.14 -2.80 -7.18
CA TYR A 54 -5.05 -1.48 -6.55
C TYR A 54 -5.29 -0.34 -7.56
N ALA A 55 -4.72 -0.44 -8.76
CA ALA A 55 -4.96 0.52 -9.84
C ALA A 55 -6.45 0.68 -10.18
N LYS A 56 -7.25 -0.39 -10.05
CA LYS A 56 -8.70 -0.35 -10.32
C LYS A 56 -9.47 0.48 -9.29
N VAL A 57 -8.97 0.58 -8.06
CA VAL A 57 -9.57 1.45 -7.02
C VAL A 57 -9.50 2.92 -7.46
N PHE A 58 -8.36 3.34 -8.02
CA PHE A 58 -8.20 4.69 -8.58
C PHE A 58 -9.09 4.92 -9.81
N ALA A 59 -9.26 3.90 -10.65
CA ALA A 59 -10.19 3.96 -11.77
C ALA A 59 -11.64 4.21 -11.29
N TRP A 60 -12.07 3.58 -10.19
CA TRP A 60 -13.34 3.89 -9.54
C TRP A 60 -13.39 5.33 -9.03
N GLY A 61 -12.32 5.84 -8.43
CA GLY A 61 -12.20 7.25 -8.04
C GLY A 61 -12.37 8.19 -9.23
N MET A 62 -11.74 7.88 -10.37
CA MET A 62 -11.89 8.64 -11.62
C MET A 62 -13.35 8.64 -12.12
N THR A 63 -14.07 7.52 -12.05
CA THR A 63 -15.48 7.48 -12.45
C THR A 63 -16.41 8.33 -11.58
N LYS A 64 -16.00 8.62 -10.35
CA LYS A 64 -16.74 9.44 -9.38
C LYS A 64 -16.33 10.91 -9.39
N ALA A 65 -15.22 11.24 -10.08
CA ALA A 65 -14.72 12.59 -10.18
C ALA A 65 -15.73 13.53 -10.85
N ARG A 66 -16.08 14.63 -10.17
CA ARG A 66 -17.02 15.65 -10.68
C ARG A 66 -16.32 16.85 -11.31
N THR A 67 -15.01 16.95 -11.15
CA THR A 67 -14.19 18.05 -11.68
C THR A 67 -12.97 17.53 -12.41
N MET A 68 -12.44 18.33 -13.34
CA MET A 68 -11.17 18.00 -14.01
C MET A 68 -9.99 18.01 -13.04
N GLU A 69 -10.05 18.79 -11.97
CA GLU A 69 -9.04 18.79 -10.91
C GLU A 69 -8.97 17.42 -10.24
N THR A 70 -10.11 16.91 -9.77
CA THR A 70 -10.21 15.58 -9.17
C THR A 70 -9.75 14.49 -10.12
N LEU A 71 -10.18 14.55 -11.39
CA LEU A 71 -9.79 13.55 -12.40
C LEU A 71 -8.27 13.54 -12.59
N ARG A 72 -7.62 14.71 -12.67
CA ARG A 72 -6.15 14.82 -12.78
C ARG A 72 -5.46 14.28 -11.53
N ASN A 73 -6.02 14.53 -10.34
CA ASN A 73 -5.47 14.00 -9.10
C ASN A 73 -5.44 12.47 -9.13
N TYR A 74 -6.56 11.80 -9.42
CA TYR A 74 -6.60 10.35 -9.53
C TYR A 74 -5.68 9.82 -10.64
N TYR A 75 -5.60 10.50 -11.77
CA TYR A 75 -4.68 10.12 -12.83
C TYR A 75 -3.22 10.21 -12.39
N SER A 76 -2.84 11.25 -11.66
CA SER A 76 -1.47 11.39 -11.14
C SER A 76 -1.10 10.36 -10.07
N LEU A 77 -2.08 9.80 -9.36
CA LEU A 77 -1.85 8.73 -8.38
C LEU A 77 -1.56 7.36 -9.02
N LEU A 78 -1.75 7.23 -10.33
CA LEU A 78 -1.48 6.01 -11.08
C LEU A 78 -0.03 5.92 -11.60
N GLY A 79 0.88 6.77 -11.13
CA GLY A 79 2.29 6.75 -11.55
C GLY A 79 2.93 5.37 -11.46
N PHE A 80 2.67 4.63 -10.38
CA PHE A 80 3.17 3.28 -10.17
C PHE A 80 2.76 2.24 -11.24
N VAL A 81 1.84 2.58 -12.14
CA VAL A 81 1.48 1.73 -13.31
C VAL A 81 2.49 1.91 -14.45
N GLN A 82 3.31 2.94 -14.41
CA GLN A 82 4.34 3.20 -15.41
C GLN A 82 5.60 2.39 -15.08
N GLU A 83 6.12 1.63 -16.04
CA GLU A 83 7.35 0.84 -15.86
C GLU A 83 8.53 1.70 -15.38
N SER A 84 8.60 2.96 -15.81
CA SER A 84 9.64 3.92 -15.40
C SER A 84 9.56 4.33 -13.92
N GLU A 85 8.43 4.12 -13.26
CA GLU A 85 8.21 4.44 -11.84
C GLU A 85 8.17 3.18 -10.96
N ASP A 86 8.18 1.99 -11.59
CA ASP A 86 8.09 0.68 -10.94
C ASP A 86 9.40 -0.14 -11.10
N VAL A 87 10.52 0.55 -11.23
CA VAL A 87 11.81 -0.05 -11.60
C VAL A 87 12.28 -1.11 -10.61
N THR A 88 12.14 -0.87 -9.32
CA THR A 88 12.63 -1.78 -8.27
C THR A 88 11.87 -3.11 -8.28
N ARG A 89 10.54 -3.08 -8.39
CA ARG A 89 9.73 -4.30 -8.45
C ARG A 89 10.02 -5.10 -9.72
N LEU A 90 10.09 -4.43 -10.87
CA LEU A 90 10.40 -5.08 -12.16
C LEU A 90 11.80 -5.68 -12.15
N HIS A 91 12.78 -5.02 -11.53
CA HIS A 91 14.13 -5.56 -11.36
C HIS A 91 14.12 -6.85 -10.51
N TYR A 92 13.36 -6.90 -9.41
CA TYR A 92 13.24 -8.13 -8.63
C TYR A 92 12.55 -9.26 -9.42
N LEU A 93 11.50 -8.96 -10.18
CA LEU A 93 10.89 -9.97 -11.04
C LEU A 93 11.92 -10.57 -12.02
N GLU A 94 12.69 -9.72 -12.70
CA GLU A 94 13.76 -10.15 -13.60
C GLU A 94 14.82 -11.00 -12.87
N GLN A 95 15.28 -10.55 -11.70
CA GLN A 95 16.23 -11.27 -10.86
C GLN A 95 15.72 -12.67 -10.47
N PHE A 96 14.43 -12.82 -10.24
CA PHE A 96 13.78 -14.09 -9.94
C PHE A 96 13.39 -14.90 -11.18
N GLY A 97 13.75 -14.45 -12.37
CA GLY A 97 13.43 -15.10 -13.64
C GLY A 97 11.94 -15.09 -13.98
N LEU A 98 11.22 -14.07 -13.53
CA LEU A 98 9.79 -13.87 -13.76
C LEU A 98 9.55 -12.62 -14.61
N SER A 99 8.50 -12.66 -15.41
CA SER A 99 7.96 -11.51 -16.11
C SER A 99 6.52 -11.23 -15.66
N GLU A 100 6.00 -10.04 -15.93
CA GLU A 100 4.58 -9.73 -15.67
C GLU A 100 3.63 -10.67 -16.42
N ALA A 101 4.06 -11.23 -17.57
CA ALA A 101 3.26 -12.20 -18.30
C ALA A 101 3.12 -13.54 -17.52
N ASP A 102 4.16 -13.95 -16.81
CA ASP A 102 4.11 -15.16 -15.98
C ASP A 102 3.14 -15.01 -14.80
N LEU A 103 2.95 -13.77 -14.32
CA LEU A 103 2.04 -13.46 -13.22
C LEU A 103 0.57 -13.48 -13.62
N GLN A 104 0.23 -13.35 -14.93
CA GLN A 104 -1.16 -13.20 -15.38
C GLN A 104 -2.04 -14.40 -15.01
N ALA A 105 -1.48 -15.60 -14.99
CA ALA A 105 -2.19 -16.84 -14.69
C ALA A 105 -2.22 -17.17 -13.18
N LEU A 106 -1.44 -16.48 -12.36
CA LEU A 106 -1.35 -16.76 -10.93
C LEU A 106 -2.56 -16.19 -10.17
N PRO A 107 -3.19 -16.96 -9.28
CA PRO A 107 -4.22 -16.46 -8.41
C PRO A 107 -3.62 -15.61 -7.29
N LEU A 108 -4.37 -14.62 -6.83
CA LEU A 108 -4.10 -13.98 -5.53
C LEU A 108 -4.26 -15.01 -4.41
N ARG A 109 -3.40 -14.98 -3.41
CA ARG A 109 -3.64 -15.72 -2.16
C ARG A 109 -4.89 -15.19 -1.45
N PRO A 110 -5.53 -16.00 -0.60
CA PRO A 110 -6.80 -15.63 0.05
C PRO A 110 -6.76 -14.29 0.79
N GLU A 111 -5.67 -14.03 1.52
CA GLU A 111 -5.47 -12.80 2.29
C GLU A 111 -5.38 -11.57 1.37
N ASN A 112 -4.60 -11.66 0.29
CA ASN A 112 -4.48 -10.61 -0.72
C ASN A 112 -5.81 -10.43 -1.47
N ARG A 113 -6.52 -11.51 -1.82
CA ARG A 113 -7.86 -11.45 -2.42
C ARG A 113 -8.83 -10.70 -1.51
N ALA A 114 -8.85 -11.04 -0.21
CA ALA A 114 -9.72 -10.36 0.75
C ALA A 114 -9.42 -8.86 0.84
N TYR A 115 -8.14 -8.49 0.81
CA TYR A 115 -7.72 -7.10 0.84
C TYR A 115 -8.18 -6.33 -0.41
N VAL A 116 -7.88 -6.83 -1.60
CA VAL A 116 -8.29 -6.13 -2.84
C VAL A 116 -9.81 -6.07 -2.99
N ASP A 117 -10.54 -7.11 -2.56
CA ASP A 117 -12.00 -7.11 -2.57
C ASP A 117 -12.55 -6.06 -1.60
N CYS A 118 -11.97 -5.89 -0.41
CA CYS A 118 -12.31 -4.82 0.54
C CYS A 118 -12.17 -3.44 -0.11
N MET A 119 -11.00 -3.14 -0.69
CA MET A 119 -10.71 -1.86 -1.34
C MET A 119 -11.65 -1.58 -2.52
N ILE A 120 -11.82 -2.55 -3.42
CA ILE A 120 -12.69 -2.41 -4.60
C ILE A 120 -14.14 -2.21 -4.17
N ASN A 121 -14.62 -2.95 -3.17
CA ASN A 121 -15.97 -2.79 -2.64
C ASN A 121 -16.19 -1.41 -2.03
N ALA A 122 -15.23 -0.91 -1.23
CA ALA A 122 -15.28 0.43 -0.67
C ALA A 122 -15.33 1.51 -1.78
N ALA A 123 -14.46 1.39 -2.79
CA ALA A 123 -14.42 2.34 -3.90
C ALA A 123 -15.66 2.27 -4.78
N LYS A 124 -16.13 1.07 -5.13
CA LYS A 124 -17.29 0.84 -6.01
C LYS A 124 -18.58 1.31 -5.37
N ASN A 125 -18.81 0.94 -4.10
CA ASN A 125 -20.07 1.20 -3.40
C ASN A 125 -20.07 2.51 -2.62
N GLY A 126 -18.91 3.16 -2.44
CA GLY A 126 -18.79 4.46 -1.80
C GLY A 126 -19.49 5.57 -2.58
N GLU A 127 -19.84 6.66 -1.89
CA GLU A 127 -20.56 7.79 -2.47
C GLU A 127 -19.69 8.71 -3.34
N GLY A 128 -18.35 8.65 -3.17
CA GLY A 128 -17.46 9.56 -3.89
C GLY A 128 -15.98 9.28 -3.68
N GLU A 129 -15.20 10.34 -3.74
CA GLU A 129 -13.75 10.33 -3.71
C GLU A 129 -13.18 9.89 -2.34
N ALA A 130 -13.86 10.25 -1.26
CA ALA A 130 -13.39 9.99 0.09
C ALA A 130 -13.24 8.48 0.38
N GLU A 131 -14.23 7.68 -0.01
CA GLU A 131 -14.18 6.24 0.20
C GLU A 131 -13.07 5.58 -0.64
N CYS A 132 -12.83 6.08 -1.85
CA CYS A 132 -11.76 5.57 -2.71
C CYS A 132 -10.37 5.84 -2.10
N ILE A 133 -10.12 7.09 -1.68
CA ILE A 133 -8.81 7.43 -1.11
C ILE A 133 -8.59 6.77 0.25
N MET A 134 -9.64 6.62 1.08
CA MET A 134 -9.54 5.92 2.35
C MET A 134 -9.22 4.43 2.19
N ALA A 135 -9.63 3.81 1.10
CA ALA A 135 -9.27 2.43 0.81
C ALA A 135 -7.79 2.26 0.41
N CYS A 136 -7.17 3.31 -0.16
CA CYS A 136 -5.80 3.27 -0.64
C CYS A 136 -4.77 3.82 0.36
N LEU A 137 -5.18 4.77 1.18
CA LEU A 137 -4.29 5.55 2.03
C LEU A 137 -3.53 4.72 3.08
N PRO A 138 -4.13 3.67 3.72
CA PRO A 138 -3.42 2.82 4.68
C PRO A 138 -2.16 2.20 4.09
N CYS A 139 -2.24 1.58 2.90
CA CYS A 139 -1.09 1.01 2.21
C CYS A 139 0.02 2.05 2.05
N MET A 140 -0.31 3.20 1.47
CA MET A 140 0.65 4.26 1.21
C MET A 140 1.36 4.74 2.48
N LEU A 141 0.59 5.03 3.55
CA LEU A 141 1.15 5.62 4.76
C LEU A 141 1.86 4.59 5.64
N SER A 142 1.32 3.35 5.75
CA SER A 142 1.93 2.31 6.57
C SER A 142 3.29 1.86 6.02
N TYR A 143 3.41 1.71 4.70
CA TYR A 143 4.70 1.39 4.06
C TYR A 143 5.76 2.45 4.37
N GLY A 144 5.46 3.73 4.17
CA GLY A 144 6.38 4.81 4.51
C GLY A 144 6.80 4.79 5.98
N TRP A 145 5.86 4.55 6.89
CA TRP A 145 6.14 4.48 8.32
C TRP A 145 6.95 3.23 8.70
N ILE A 146 6.58 2.05 8.18
CA ILE A 146 7.23 0.76 8.49
C ILE A 146 8.69 0.79 8.01
N PHE A 147 8.93 1.12 6.75
CA PHE A 147 10.28 1.06 6.18
C PHE A 147 11.19 2.18 6.72
N GLN A 148 10.64 3.35 7.05
CA GLN A 148 11.41 4.36 7.77
C GLN A 148 11.82 3.86 9.16
N LYS A 149 10.91 3.23 9.92
CA LYS A 149 11.21 2.64 11.23
C LYS A 149 12.22 1.52 11.14
N MET A 150 12.11 0.64 10.15
CA MET A 150 13.06 -0.43 9.89
C MET A 150 14.46 0.15 9.64
N LEU A 151 14.55 1.15 8.78
CA LEU A 151 15.81 1.79 8.43
C LEU A 151 16.45 2.54 9.60
N ASP A 152 15.64 3.19 10.45
CA ASP A 152 16.10 3.88 11.66
C ASP A 152 16.67 2.89 12.70
N ARG A 153 16.07 1.69 12.82
CA ARG A 153 16.51 0.63 13.76
C ARG A 153 17.73 -0.12 13.24
N SER A 154 17.74 -0.45 11.97
CA SER A 154 18.70 -1.37 11.35
C SER A 154 19.20 -0.82 10.01
N PRO A 155 20.07 0.22 10.02
CA PRO A 155 20.57 0.82 8.77
C PRO A 155 21.27 -0.17 7.83
N ALA A 156 21.80 -1.29 8.36
CA ALA A 156 22.46 -2.34 7.60
C ALA A 156 21.51 -3.10 6.63
N VAL A 157 20.19 -2.98 6.78
CA VAL A 157 19.23 -3.57 5.84
C VAL A 157 19.43 -3.07 4.41
N ARG A 158 20.03 -1.88 4.23
CA ARG A 158 20.38 -1.31 2.92
C ARG A 158 21.30 -2.19 2.11
N ASP A 159 22.14 -2.97 2.77
CA ASP A 159 23.19 -3.81 2.16
C ASP A 159 22.71 -5.26 1.92
N THR A 160 21.43 -5.53 2.15
CA THR A 160 20.79 -6.83 1.93
C THR A 160 20.10 -6.90 0.57
N LEU A 161 19.63 -8.09 0.21
CA LEU A 161 18.76 -8.31 -0.98
C LEU A 161 17.55 -7.36 -0.97
N TYR A 162 17.03 -6.97 0.19
CA TYR A 162 15.83 -6.15 0.38
C TYR A 162 16.11 -4.65 0.36
N GLY A 163 17.38 -4.29 0.39
CA GLY A 163 17.85 -2.89 0.51
C GLY A 163 17.22 -1.92 -0.49
N PRO A 164 17.16 -2.22 -1.79
CA PRO A 164 16.50 -1.36 -2.76
C PRO A 164 15.04 -1.05 -2.42
N LEU A 165 14.23 -2.08 -2.07
CA LEU A 165 12.83 -1.92 -1.66
C LEU A 165 12.69 -1.01 -0.44
N VAL A 166 13.51 -1.27 0.59
CA VAL A 166 13.50 -0.47 1.84
C VAL A 166 13.83 0.99 1.56
N GLN A 167 14.82 1.24 0.70
CA GLN A 167 15.24 2.60 0.35
C GLN A 167 14.19 3.36 -0.47
N ASP A 168 13.46 2.68 -1.34
CA ASP A 168 12.38 3.31 -2.10
C ASP A 168 11.29 3.82 -1.17
N TYR A 169 10.79 2.99 -0.27
CA TYR A 169 9.71 3.35 0.65
C TYR A 169 10.14 4.29 1.79
N ALA A 170 11.40 4.22 2.25
CA ALA A 170 11.96 5.15 3.22
C ALA A 170 12.56 6.42 2.58
N GLY A 171 12.53 6.53 1.26
CA GLY A 171 13.12 7.65 0.52
C GLY A 171 12.32 8.96 0.64
N PRO A 172 12.99 10.10 0.40
CA PRO A 172 12.33 11.41 0.50
C PRO A 172 11.19 11.57 -0.52
N GLY A 173 11.32 10.99 -1.72
CA GLY A 173 10.28 11.01 -2.74
C GLY A 173 8.99 10.34 -2.29
N TYR A 174 9.11 9.16 -1.65
CA TYR A 174 7.95 8.45 -1.09
C TYR A 174 7.32 9.22 0.07
N ALA A 175 8.15 9.82 0.94
CA ALA A 175 7.67 10.67 2.03
C ALA A 175 6.91 11.91 1.52
N ASP A 176 7.35 12.52 0.41
CA ASP A 176 6.65 13.61 -0.25
C ASP A 176 5.30 13.14 -0.83
N ALA A 177 5.26 11.98 -1.47
CA ALA A 177 4.03 11.38 -1.97
C ALA A 177 3.05 11.05 -0.83
N CYS A 178 3.51 10.48 0.29
CA CYS A 178 2.69 10.26 1.48
C CYS A 178 2.04 11.55 1.99
N ARG A 179 2.81 12.65 2.05
CA ARG A 179 2.28 13.96 2.45
C ARG A 179 1.22 14.48 1.50
N ALA A 180 1.45 14.35 0.19
CA ALA A 180 0.50 14.78 -0.84
C ALA A 180 -0.81 13.98 -0.77
N TRP A 181 -0.72 12.66 -0.59
CA TRP A 181 -1.89 11.79 -0.45
C TRP A 181 -2.68 12.09 0.83
N ALA A 182 -1.99 12.27 1.95
CA ALA A 182 -2.61 12.65 3.21
C ALA A 182 -3.33 14.01 3.11
N ALA A 183 -2.71 15.00 2.47
CA ALA A 183 -3.33 16.32 2.26
C ALA A 183 -4.56 16.24 1.33
N TYR A 184 -4.51 15.43 0.29
CA TYR A 184 -5.67 15.19 -0.56
C TYR A 184 -6.79 14.48 0.19
N ALA A 185 -6.48 13.45 0.97
CA ALA A 185 -7.43 12.73 1.80
C ALA A 185 -8.10 13.65 2.83
N GLU A 186 -7.33 14.49 3.51
CA GLU A 186 -7.86 15.50 4.43
C GLU A 186 -8.85 16.43 3.71
N LYS A 187 -8.47 16.95 2.52
CA LYS A 187 -9.32 17.85 1.72
C LYS A 187 -10.66 17.21 1.37
N VAL A 188 -10.68 15.96 0.91
CA VAL A 188 -11.92 15.30 0.46
C VAL A 188 -12.76 14.77 1.61
N CYS A 189 -12.17 14.60 2.80
CA CYS A 189 -12.89 14.21 4.02
C CYS A 189 -13.38 15.40 4.84
N THR A 190 -12.93 16.61 4.54
CA THR A 190 -13.41 17.82 5.22
C THR A 190 -14.86 18.10 4.85
N GLY A 191 -15.70 18.27 5.87
CA GLY A 191 -17.13 18.61 5.71
C GLY A 191 -18.03 17.43 5.34
N LEU A 192 -17.56 16.19 5.46
CA LEU A 192 -18.41 14.99 5.36
C LEU A 192 -19.44 14.98 6.51
N SER A 193 -20.62 14.37 6.26
CA SER A 193 -21.56 14.09 7.35
C SER A 193 -20.91 13.12 8.37
N PRO A 194 -21.35 13.16 9.65
CA PRO A 194 -20.82 12.26 10.67
C PRO A 194 -20.86 10.77 10.26
N GLU A 195 -21.95 10.35 9.60
CA GLU A 195 -22.14 8.97 9.15
C GLU A 195 -21.15 8.60 8.04
N ARG A 196 -20.90 9.52 7.10
CA ARG A 196 -19.95 9.30 6.02
C ARG A 196 -18.50 9.33 6.53
N ALA A 197 -18.19 10.24 7.45
CA ALA A 197 -16.89 10.30 8.11
C ALA A 197 -16.61 8.99 8.87
N ALA A 198 -17.61 8.44 9.59
CA ALA A 198 -17.48 7.17 10.28
C ALA A 198 -17.23 5.99 9.30
N ARG A 199 -17.92 5.97 8.15
CA ARG A 199 -17.64 4.97 7.09
C ARG A 199 -16.21 5.09 6.55
N CYS A 200 -15.75 6.31 6.29
CA CYS A 200 -14.38 6.55 5.83
C CYS A 200 -13.35 6.05 6.85
N ARG A 201 -13.58 6.28 8.16
CA ARG A 201 -12.74 5.72 9.22
C ARG A 201 -12.74 4.18 9.20
N ALA A 202 -13.92 3.56 9.11
CA ALA A 202 -14.03 2.11 9.05
C ALA A 202 -13.26 1.52 7.86
N ILE A 203 -13.38 2.12 6.67
CA ILE A 203 -12.63 1.69 5.47
C ILE A 203 -11.12 1.76 5.73
N PHE A 204 -10.62 2.84 6.33
CA PHE A 204 -9.21 3.00 6.65
C PHE A 204 -8.73 1.91 7.62
N HIS A 205 -9.46 1.68 8.71
CA HIS A 205 -9.15 0.65 9.70
C HIS A 205 -9.18 -0.77 9.10
N ASP A 206 -10.22 -1.09 8.32
CA ASP A 206 -10.34 -2.40 7.68
C ASP A 206 -9.15 -2.66 6.74
N CYS A 207 -8.77 -1.65 5.92
CA CYS A 207 -7.61 -1.76 5.03
C CYS A 207 -6.29 -1.87 5.80
N SER A 208 -6.11 -1.14 6.92
CA SER A 208 -4.95 -1.32 7.81
C SER A 208 -4.88 -2.73 8.39
N GLY A 209 -6.01 -3.32 8.77
CA GLY A 209 -6.08 -4.71 9.22
C GLY A 209 -5.68 -5.70 8.11
N HIS A 210 -6.06 -5.43 6.88
CA HIS A 210 -5.65 -6.23 5.73
C HIS A 210 -4.15 -6.12 5.42
N GLU A 211 -3.50 -4.97 5.66
CA GLU A 211 -2.04 -4.85 5.59
C GLU A 211 -1.36 -5.86 6.53
N LEU A 212 -1.83 -5.97 7.77
CA LEU A 212 -1.28 -6.93 8.72
C LEU A 212 -1.37 -8.37 8.18
N HIS A 213 -2.53 -8.77 7.68
CA HIS A 213 -2.71 -10.11 7.11
C HIS A 213 -1.84 -10.34 5.86
N PHE A 214 -1.61 -9.29 5.06
CA PHE A 214 -0.71 -9.35 3.90
C PHE A 214 0.74 -9.64 4.33
N TRP A 215 1.25 -8.97 5.37
CA TRP A 215 2.58 -9.21 5.91
C TRP A 215 2.71 -10.59 6.56
N GLU A 216 1.69 -11.05 7.31
CA GLU A 216 1.65 -12.40 7.87
C GLU A 216 1.67 -13.49 6.79
N MET A 217 0.89 -13.31 5.73
CA MET A 217 0.86 -14.19 4.56
C MET A 217 2.24 -14.27 3.89
N SER A 218 2.94 -13.13 3.77
CA SER A 218 4.23 -13.02 3.10
C SER A 218 5.35 -13.77 3.79
N ALA A 219 5.20 -14.11 5.09
CA ALA A 219 6.15 -14.95 5.81
C ALA A 219 6.23 -16.40 5.30
N LYS A 220 5.32 -16.80 4.41
CA LYS A 220 5.29 -18.15 3.81
C LYS A 220 5.58 -18.05 2.31
N PRO A 221 6.46 -18.90 1.76
CA PRO A 221 6.72 -18.91 0.32
C PRO A 221 5.46 -19.31 -0.47
N ARG A 222 5.38 -18.89 -1.72
CA ARG A 222 4.39 -19.41 -2.67
C ARG A 222 4.84 -20.78 -3.14
N THR A 223 3.92 -21.72 -3.26
CA THR A 223 4.22 -23.11 -3.70
C THR A 223 3.94 -23.34 -5.19
N ASP A 224 3.47 -22.32 -5.88
CA ASP A 224 3.07 -22.34 -7.29
C ASP A 224 3.99 -21.48 -8.19
N LEU A 225 5.22 -21.19 -7.68
CA LEU A 225 6.28 -20.46 -8.39
C LEU A 225 7.41 -21.38 -8.84
#